data_0419fc92e309956a99f352ca56e4fd3a
#
_entry.id   0419fc92e309956a99f352ca56e4fd3a
#
_cell.length_a   1.000
_cell.length_b   1.000
_cell.length_c   1.000
_cell.angle_alpha   90.00
_cell.angle_beta   90.00
_cell.angle_gamma   90.00
#
_symmetry.space_group_name_H-M   'P 1'
#
loop_
_entity.id
_entity.type
_entity.pdbx_description
1 polymer ?
#
loop_
_entity_poly.entity_id
_entity_poly.type
_entity_poly.pdbx_seq_one_letter_code
_entity_poly.pdbx_strand_id
1 'polypeptide(L)'
;MCVDHVRVSFVTVVIDEQDPDEVEQETSDAPVVPVLTEPRDGVPPVIETQTDLVQAAQLLADGSGPLAIDAERASGYRYGQRAYLIQVRREGSGTHLIDPIAVTDLRPLAAAFTDTEWVLHAASQDLPCMREVGLNPTSVFDTELAARLLGYPRVGLSGLLEDILGVSLAKEHSAADWSTRPLPEPWLRYAALDVELLLELRDVIEDELRKAGKYHLAIEEFDAIRDAQPAAPRVDPWRRTSGLHKIRKPRQLAAVKAMWEARDEVAQKRDVSPGRVLPDSAIIAAATAFTEVTPPDLSTLPAFGGRGARRHMAQWQVALTNSANLPDTDLPPTKVLAIGPPPARSWPDKDPAAASRLAVAKEGLTRLSQEQSIPIENLVTPDLVRRVLWSPPFEPGQLDPHEQQQVVEEALREGGARAWQINLVADAIVCALNHVPDLSLSES
;
A
#
# COMPACT_ATOMS: atom_id res chain seq x y z
N MET A 1 13.70 43.26 -26.71
CA MET A 1 15.14 43.54 -26.76
C MET A 1 15.86 42.59 -25.86
N CYS A 2 16.68 41.89 -26.43
CA CYS A 2 17.82 40.98 -26.28
C CYS A 2 17.47 39.56 -25.85
N VAL A 3 17.55 38.71 -26.85
CA VAL A 3 17.70 37.28 -26.80
C VAL A 3 19.20 36.99 -26.75
N ASP A 4 19.70 36.34 -25.74
CA ASP A 4 21.07 35.81 -25.70
C ASP A 4 21.06 34.30 -25.91
N HIS A 5 21.64 33.91 -27.07
CA HIS A 5 21.93 32.54 -27.44
C HIS A 5 23.15 32.01 -26.70
N VAL A 6 23.00 30.98 -25.90
CA VAL A 6 24.11 30.22 -25.34
C VAL A 6 24.56 29.16 -26.36
N ARG A 7 25.75 29.38 -26.93
CA ARG A 7 26.47 28.39 -27.77
C ARG A 7 27.04 27.27 -26.88
N VAL A 8 26.68 26.05 -27.17
CA VAL A 8 27.36 24.86 -26.64
C VAL A 8 28.59 24.58 -27.50
N SER A 9 29.78 24.72 -26.89
CA SER A 9 31.03 24.31 -27.53
C SER A 9 31.37 22.87 -27.14
N PHE A 10 31.53 21.99 -28.09
CA PHE A 10 32.08 20.66 -27.89
C PHE A 10 33.60 20.76 -27.71
N VAL A 11 34.10 20.28 -26.60
CA VAL A 11 35.54 20.07 -26.34
C VAL A 11 35.85 18.61 -26.63
N THR A 12 36.68 18.39 -27.64
CA THR A 12 37.24 17.07 -27.94
C THR A 12 38.34 16.80 -26.93
N VAL A 13 38.16 15.78 -26.09
CA VAL A 13 39.18 15.30 -25.16
C VAL A 13 40.00 14.23 -25.90
N VAL A 14 41.29 14.51 -26.05
CA VAL A 14 42.31 13.56 -26.51
C VAL A 14 42.62 12.65 -25.30
N ILE A 15 42.44 11.34 -25.48
CA ILE A 15 42.80 10.34 -24.47
C ILE A 15 44.32 10.08 -24.59
N ASP A 16 45.05 10.43 -23.57
CA ASP A 16 46.44 10.05 -23.37
C ASP A 16 46.50 8.76 -22.54
N GLU A 17 47.21 7.75 -23.03
CA GLU A 17 47.37 6.48 -22.34
C GLU A 17 48.29 6.69 -21.11
N GLN A 18 47.72 6.48 -19.90
CA GLN A 18 48.51 6.40 -18.67
C GLN A 18 48.19 5.09 -17.90
N ASP A 19 49.25 4.45 -17.53
CA ASP A 19 49.59 3.31 -16.66
C ASP A 19 48.49 2.71 -15.74
N PRO A 20 48.33 1.35 -15.68
CA PRO A 20 47.29 0.66 -14.96
C PRO A 20 47.68 0.23 -13.54
N ASP A 21 48.26 1.07 -12.69
CA ASP A 21 48.63 0.65 -11.32
C ASP A 21 48.49 1.78 -10.24
N GLU A 22 47.47 2.59 -10.28
CA GLU A 22 47.04 3.36 -9.12
C GLU A 22 45.50 3.40 -9.04
N VAL A 23 44.91 2.33 -8.48
CA VAL A 23 43.54 2.37 -7.99
C VAL A 23 43.58 3.07 -6.62
N GLU A 24 43.50 4.39 -6.62
CA GLU A 24 43.09 5.13 -5.43
C GLU A 24 41.69 4.66 -5.05
N GLN A 25 41.58 3.86 -4.00
CA GLN A 25 40.33 3.65 -3.29
C GLN A 25 39.89 4.98 -2.74
N GLU A 26 38.99 5.66 -3.43
CA GLU A 26 38.18 6.71 -2.80
C GLU A 26 37.44 6.06 -1.62
N THR A 27 38.03 6.16 -0.45
CA THR A 27 37.33 5.92 0.80
C THR A 27 36.27 7.02 0.90
N SER A 28 35.02 6.68 0.57
CA SER A 28 33.85 7.49 0.85
C SER A 28 33.85 7.72 2.37
N ASP A 29 34.18 8.94 2.78
CA ASP A 29 34.18 9.41 4.17
C ASP A 29 32.73 9.71 4.65
N ALA A 30 31.75 8.98 4.15
CA ALA A 30 30.40 9.00 4.68
C ALA A 30 30.42 8.36 6.08
N PRO A 31 29.88 9.04 7.11
CA PRO A 31 29.85 8.48 8.46
C PRO A 31 29.13 7.11 8.42
N VAL A 32 29.83 6.10 8.91
CA VAL A 32 29.25 4.74 9.00
C VAL A 32 28.14 4.79 10.04
N VAL A 33 26.88 4.72 9.58
CA VAL A 33 25.71 4.65 10.47
C VAL A 33 25.79 3.33 11.25
N PRO A 34 25.76 3.33 12.59
CA PRO A 34 25.76 2.12 13.38
C PRO A 34 24.51 1.29 13.10
N VAL A 35 24.72 -0.03 12.90
CA VAL A 35 23.62 -0.97 12.64
C VAL A 35 23.24 -1.63 13.96
N LEU A 36 21.96 -1.47 14.36
CA LEU A 36 21.40 -2.19 15.49
C LEU A 36 21.04 -3.62 15.04
N THR A 37 21.74 -4.60 15.59
CA THR A 37 21.57 -6.02 15.24
C THR A 37 20.87 -6.81 16.33
N GLU A 38 20.77 -6.28 17.54
CA GLU A 38 20.14 -6.94 18.69
C GLU A 38 19.27 -5.93 19.46
N PRO A 39 18.07 -6.31 19.94
CA PRO A 39 17.29 -5.47 20.86
C PRO A 39 18.09 -5.21 22.15
N ARG A 40 17.91 -4.03 22.78
CA ARG A 40 18.65 -3.60 23.99
C ARG A 40 18.50 -4.58 25.16
N ASP A 41 17.30 -5.15 25.29
CA ASP A 41 16.96 -6.10 26.37
C ASP A 41 17.12 -7.57 25.95
N GLY A 42 17.74 -7.81 24.75
CA GLY A 42 17.79 -9.12 24.10
C GLY A 42 16.47 -9.52 23.45
N VAL A 43 16.46 -10.70 22.80
CA VAL A 43 15.26 -11.23 22.14
C VAL A 43 14.35 -11.87 23.19
N PRO A 44 13.13 -11.36 23.43
CA PRO A 44 12.24 -11.94 24.41
C PRO A 44 11.70 -13.30 23.93
N PRO A 45 11.33 -14.21 24.87
CA PRO A 45 10.65 -15.45 24.50
C PRO A 45 9.27 -15.16 23.91
N VAL A 46 8.83 -16.04 23.00
CA VAL A 46 7.47 -15.92 22.44
C VAL A 46 6.44 -16.33 23.49
N ILE A 47 5.42 -15.52 23.65
CA ILE A 47 4.27 -15.77 24.51
C ILE A 47 3.31 -16.70 23.80
N GLU A 48 3.26 -17.96 24.22
CA GLU A 48 2.45 -19.04 23.64
C GLU A 48 1.39 -19.59 24.61
N THR A 49 1.36 -19.09 25.85
CA THR A 49 0.37 -19.54 26.87
C THR A 49 -0.50 -18.38 27.35
N GLN A 50 -1.73 -18.72 27.78
CA GLN A 50 -2.65 -17.73 28.34
C GLN A 50 -2.11 -17.11 29.66
N THR A 51 -1.40 -17.89 30.44
CA THR A 51 -0.81 -17.42 31.71
C THR A 51 0.25 -16.36 31.44
N ASP A 52 1.16 -16.61 30.50
CA ASP A 52 2.23 -15.66 30.17
C ASP A 52 1.65 -14.41 29.51
N LEU A 53 0.56 -14.55 28.71
CA LEU A 53 -0.14 -13.41 28.13
C LEU A 53 -0.73 -12.49 29.22
N VAL A 54 -1.37 -13.06 30.27
CA VAL A 54 -1.92 -12.27 31.35
C VAL A 54 -0.83 -11.53 32.11
N GLN A 55 0.33 -12.16 32.32
CA GLN A 55 1.48 -11.51 32.97
C GLN A 55 2.03 -10.37 32.11
N ALA A 56 2.20 -10.60 30.78
CA ALA A 56 2.65 -9.56 29.86
C ALA A 56 1.64 -8.40 29.78
N ALA A 57 0.35 -8.69 29.74
CA ALA A 57 -0.70 -7.67 29.75
C ALA A 57 -0.63 -6.80 31.02
N GLN A 58 -0.34 -7.38 32.18
CA GLN A 58 -0.17 -6.63 33.41
C GLN A 58 1.08 -5.73 33.36
N LEU A 59 2.21 -6.24 32.88
CA LEU A 59 3.44 -5.45 32.69
C LEU A 59 3.21 -4.28 31.73
N LEU A 60 2.50 -4.54 30.62
CA LEU A 60 2.14 -3.51 29.67
C LEU A 60 1.18 -2.47 30.25
N ALA A 61 0.22 -2.89 31.08
CA ALA A 61 -0.68 -1.97 31.77
C ALA A 61 0.05 -1.08 32.81
N ASP A 62 1.04 -1.63 33.50
CA ASP A 62 1.85 -0.92 34.49
C ASP A 62 2.91 -0.01 33.83
N GLY A 63 3.18 -0.16 32.54
CA GLY A 63 4.07 0.69 31.76
C GLY A 63 3.56 2.11 31.58
N SER A 64 4.40 3.00 31.07
CA SER A 64 4.08 4.41 30.85
C SER A 64 4.18 4.81 29.38
N GLY A 65 3.50 5.89 29.00
CA GLY A 65 3.52 6.40 27.64
C GLY A 65 2.80 5.53 26.61
N PRO A 66 3.06 5.74 25.31
CA PRO A 66 2.43 5.01 24.22
C PRO A 66 2.93 3.57 24.08
N LEU A 67 2.27 2.79 23.24
CA LEU A 67 2.63 1.42 22.86
C LEU A 67 3.21 1.41 21.45
N ALA A 68 4.44 0.97 21.24
CA ALA A 68 4.93 0.61 19.90
C ALA A 68 4.37 -0.78 19.56
N ILE A 69 3.75 -0.91 18.38
CA ILE A 69 3.09 -2.14 17.95
C ILE A 69 3.43 -2.42 16.49
N ASP A 70 3.68 -3.70 16.18
CA ASP A 70 3.82 -4.21 14.83
C ASP A 70 3.23 -5.62 14.73
N ALA A 71 2.99 -6.13 13.50
CA ALA A 71 2.46 -7.47 13.30
C ALA A 71 2.99 -8.15 12.05
N GLU A 72 3.39 -9.38 12.19
CA GLU A 72 3.86 -10.21 11.10
C GLU A 72 2.76 -11.08 10.50
N ARG A 73 2.69 -11.08 9.17
CA ARG A 73 1.68 -11.81 8.39
C ARG A 73 2.34 -12.82 7.45
N ALA A 74 1.60 -13.84 7.03
CA ALA A 74 2.07 -14.85 6.08
C ALA A 74 1.39 -14.72 4.71
N SER A 75 1.19 -13.49 4.19
CA SER A 75 0.38 -13.18 3.00
C SER A 75 0.83 -13.89 1.72
N GLY A 76 2.12 -14.19 1.57
CA GLY A 76 2.67 -14.96 0.44
C GLY A 76 2.48 -16.49 0.56
N TYR A 77 2.02 -16.97 1.72
CA TYR A 77 1.95 -18.39 2.07
C TYR A 77 0.55 -18.84 2.44
N ARG A 78 -0.19 -18.02 3.19
CA ARG A 78 -1.54 -18.30 3.66
C ARG A 78 -2.59 -17.53 2.86
N TYR A 79 -3.84 -17.99 2.94
CA TYR A 79 -4.95 -17.34 2.26
C TYR A 79 -5.38 -16.06 2.99
N GLY A 80 -5.51 -16.13 4.30
CA GLY A 80 -5.86 -15.01 5.17
C GLY A 80 -4.73 -14.01 5.37
N GLN A 81 -5.09 -12.85 5.93
CA GLN A 81 -4.16 -11.75 6.25
C GLN A 81 -3.97 -11.58 7.76
N ARG A 82 -4.33 -12.59 8.56
CA ARG A 82 -4.24 -12.52 10.02
C ARG A 82 -2.80 -12.38 10.50
N ALA A 83 -2.65 -11.81 11.70
CA ALA A 83 -1.37 -11.78 12.40
C ALA A 83 -0.91 -13.19 12.79
N TYR A 84 0.39 -13.47 12.64
CA TYR A 84 1.07 -14.69 13.10
C TYR A 84 2.05 -14.41 14.23
N LEU A 85 2.49 -13.16 14.39
CA LEU A 85 3.23 -12.65 15.53
C LEU A 85 2.79 -11.21 15.75
N ILE A 86 2.66 -10.80 17.00
CA ILE A 86 2.38 -9.42 17.41
C ILE A 86 3.52 -8.98 18.30
N GLN A 87 4.17 -7.88 17.94
CA GLN A 87 5.22 -7.24 18.73
C GLN A 87 4.63 -6.04 19.45
N VAL A 88 4.92 -5.93 20.73
CA VAL A 88 4.51 -4.79 21.55
C VAL A 88 5.65 -4.35 22.44
N ARG A 89 5.95 -3.05 22.44
CA ARG A 89 6.91 -2.44 23.37
C ARG A 89 6.27 -1.24 24.07
N ARG A 90 6.55 -1.12 25.37
CA ARG A 90 6.12 0.02 26.18
C ARG A 90 7.22 0.40 27.15
N GLU A 91 7.36 1.68 27.47
CA GLU A 91 8.31 2.17 28.47
C GLU A 91 8.01 1.56 29.83
N GLY A 92 9.04 1.00 30.49
CA GLY A 92 8.93 0.30 31.76
C GLY A 92 8.47 -1.17 31.69
N SER A 93 7.92 -1.61 30.53
CA SER A 93 7.51 -3.01 30.31
C SER A 93 8.50 -3.81 29.45
N GLY A 94 9.27 -3.14 28.58
CA GLY A 94 10.10 -3.79 27.57
C GLY A 94 9.32 -4.30 26.35
N THR A 95 9.93 -5.22 25.60
CA THR A 95 9.36 -5.81 24.38
C THR A 95 8.74 -7.17 24.66
N HIS A 96 7.56 -7.41 24.08
CA HIS A 96 6.84 -8.68 24.15
C HIS A 96 6.53 -9.19 22.74
N LEU A 97 6.78 -10.49 22.48
CA LEU A 97 6.45 -11.19 21.25
C LEU A 97 5.31 -12.16 21.53
N ILE A 98 4.16 -11.97 20.91
CA ILE A 98 2.92 -12.69 21.22
C ILE A 98 2.53 -13.54 20.01
N ASP A 99 2.32 -14.84 20.20
CA ASP A 99 1.78 -15.73 19.17
C ASP A 99 0.23 -15.78 19.24
N PRO A 100 -0.49 -15.04 18.37
CA PRO A 100 -1.95 -15.03 18.38
C PRO A 100 -2.56 -16.32 17.83
N ILE A 101 -1.74 -17.27 17.37
CA ILE A 101 -2.19 -18.59 16.94
C ILE A 101 -2.23 -19.56 18.14
N ALA A 102 -1.24 -19.47 19.02
CA ALA A 102 -1.17 -20.27 20.22
C ALA A 102 -2.09 -19.72 21.32
N VAL A 103 -2.13 -18.39 21.49
CA VAL A 103 -3.00 -17.71 22.45
C VAL A 103 -4.19 -17.08 21.73
N THR A 104 -5.38 -17.63 21.95
CA THR A 104 -6.60 -17.21 21.21
C THR A 104 -7.45 -16.18 21.95
N ASP A 105 -7.25 -16.00 23.27
CA ASP A 105 -7.95 -14.98 24.06
C ASP A 105 -7.04 -13.78 24.33
N LEU A 106 -7.10 -12.78 23.46
CA LEU A 106 -6.32 -11.54 23.58
C LEU A 106 -7.03 -10.43 24.37
N ARG A 107 -8.18 -10.71 25.03
CA ARG A 107 -8.88 -9.70 25.85
C ARG A 107 -8.03 -9.08 26.96
N PRO A 108 -7.10 -9.81 27.63
CA PRO A 108 -6.19 -9.18 28.58
C PRO A 108 -5.32 -8.08 27.97
N LEU A 109 -4.81 -8.30 26.74
CA LEU A 109 -4.07 -7.26 25.99
C LEU A 109 -4.97 -6.09 25.60
N ALA A 110 -6.17 -6.38 25.08
CA ALA A 110 -7.12 -5.34 24.72
C ALA A 110 -7.44 -4.43 25.92
N ALA A 111 -7.57 -5.00 27.13
CA ALA A 111 -7.77 -4.24 28.35
C ALA A 111 -6.52 -3.41 28.74
N ALA A 112 -5.32 -3.97 28.60
CA ALA A 112 -4.06 -3.27 28.88
C ALA A 112 -3.79 -2.10 27.90
N PHE A 113 -4.36 -2.16 26.69
CA PHE A 113 -4.18 -1.16 25.63
C PHE A 113 -5.26 -0.05 25.65
N THR A 114 -6.25 -0.17 26.53
CA THR A 114 -7.32 0.83 26.66
C THR A 114 -6.73 2.20 27.00
N ASP A 115 -7.21 3.23 26.29
CA ASP A 115 -6.81 4.62 26.47
C ASP A 115 -5.30 4.90 26.27
N THR A 116 -4.60 3.99 25.57
CA THR A 116 -3.19 4.16 25.25
C THR A 116 -3.02 4.42 23.74
N GLU A 117 -2.16 5.38 23.39
CA GLU A 117 -1.80 5.64 22.00
C GLU A 117 -0.98 4.47 21.44
N TRP A 118 -1.34 3.98 20.25
CA TRP A 118 -0.57 3.00 19.50
C TRP A 118 0.34 3.69 18.50
N VAL A 119 1.61 3.44 18.59
CA VAL A 119 2.62 3.88 17.63
C VAL A 119 2.88 2.74 16.66
N LEU A 120 2.63 2.98 15.39
CA LEU A 120 2.85 2.04 14.29
C LEU A 120 3.68 2.70 13.20
N HIS A 121 4.26 1.87 12.34
CA HIS A 121 4.87 2.31 11.10
C HIS A 121 4.07 1.77 9.93
N ALA A 122 3.41 2.65 9.14
CA ALA A 122 2.44 2.30 8.10
C ALA A 122 1.21 1.53 8.64
N ALA A 123 0.55 2.09 9.66
CA ALA A 123 -0.55 1.51 10.44
C ALA A 123 -1.67 0.87 9.59
N SER A 124 -1.93 1.39 8.39
CA SER A 124 -2.92 0.83 7.46
C SER A 124 -2.65 -0.63 7.07
N GLN A 125 -1.42 -1.12 7.25
CA GLN A 125 -1.05 -2.50 6.96
C GLN A 125 -1.42 -3.45 8.09
N ASP A 126 -1.31 -3.04 9.36
CA ASP A 126 -1.41 -3.90 10.53
C ASP A 126 -2.75 -3.79 11.26
N LEU A 127 -3.37 -2.62 11.27
CA LEU A 127 -4.68 -2.42 11.88
C LEU A 127 -5.75 -3.44 11.43
N PRO A 128 -5.84 -3.84 10.13
CA PRO A 128 -6.81 -4.85 9.73
C PRO A 128 -6.61 -6.20 10.45
N CYS A 129 -5.38 -6.72 10.53
CA CYS A 129 -5.12 -8.00 11.18
C CYS A 129 -5.21 -7.92 12.72
N MET A 130 -4.92 -6.76 13.32
CA MET A 130 -5.14 -6.52 14.74
C MET A 130 -6.63 -6.55 15.10
N ARG A 131 -7.48 -5.94 14.26
CA ARG A 131 -8.94 -5.97 14.44
C ARG A 131 -9.53 -7.37 14.35
N GLU A 132 -8.99 -8.22 13.46
CA GLU A 132 -9.41 -9.64 13.35
C GLU A 132 -9.22 -10.40 14.66
N VAL A 133 -8.24 -10.03 15.47
CA VAL A 133 -7.97 -10.64 16.77
C VAL A 133 -8.56 -9.85 17.96
N GLY A 134 -9.39 -8.84 17.67
CA GLY A 134 -10.10 -8.06 18.69
C GLY A 134 -9.30 -6.94 19.34
N LEU A 135 -8.15 -6.58 18.77
CA LEU A 135 -7.32 -5.45 19.22
C LEU A 135 -7.64 -4.21 18.40
N ASN A 136 -8.15 -3.17 19.05
CA ASN A 136 -8.61 -1.94 18.39
C ASN A 136 -8.03 -0.72 19.12
N PRO A 137 -7.27 0.17 18.46
CA PRO A 137 -6.74 1.36 19.10
C PRO A 137 -7.83 2.42 19.33
N THR A 138 -7.68 3.17 20.40
CA THR A 138 -8.43 4.40 20.66
C THR A 138 -7.72 5.63 20.10
N SER A 139 -6.40 5.56 19.98
CA SER A 139 -5.53 6.57 19.38
C SER A 139 -4.38 5.91 18.64
N VAL A 140 -3.98 6.50 17.52
CA VAL A 140 -2.89 6.00 16.65
C VAL A 140 -1.93 7.14 16.35
N PHE A 141 -0.63 6.83 16.34
CA PHE A 141 0.42 7.64 15.75
C PHE A 141 1.13 6.81 14.67
N ASP A 142 1.04 7.22 13.41
CA ASP A 142 1.68 6.53 12.28
C ASP A 142 2.95 7.28 11.87
N THR A 143 4.11 6.70 12.17
CA THR A 143 5.41 7.33 11.91
C THR A 143 5.72 7.48 10.41
N GLU A 144 5.25 6.57 9.55
CA GLU A 144 5.41 6.70 8.09
C GLU A 144 4.60 7.89 7.57
N LEU A 145 3.34 7.97 7.94
CA LEU A 145 2.45 9.03 7.47
C LEU A 145 2.88 10.41 8.01
N ALA A 146 3.29 10.46 9.27
CA ALA A 146 3.86 11.67 9.88
C ALA A 146 5.10 12.17 9.12
N ALA A 147 6.01 11.26 8.77
CA ALA A 147 7.21 11.59 7.99
C ALA A 147 6.86 12.09 6.57
N ARG A 148 5.82 11.54 5.93
CA ARG A 148 5.29 12.04 4.65
C ARG A 148 4.80 13.48 4.77
N LEU A 149 4.07 13.80 5.83
CA LEU A 149 3.59 15.17 6.09
C LEU A 149 4.73 16.14 6.36
N LEU A 150 5.84 15.68 6.93
CA LEU A 150 7.07 16.46 7.11
C LEU A 150 7.90 16.59 5.83
N GLY A 151 7.63 15.78 4.80
CA GLY A 151 8.33 15.82 3.53
C GLY A 151 9.64 15.02 3.51
N TYR A 152 9.81 14.04 4.39
CA TYR A 152 10.96 13.16 4.36
C TYR A 152 11.02 12.37 3.04
N PRO A 153 12.19 12.32 2.38
CA PRO A 153 12.31 11.61 1.10
C PRO A 153 12.34 10.08 1.25
N ARG A 154 12.79 9.59 2.43
CA ARG A 154 12.84 8.18 2.78
C ARG A 154 11.93 7.94 3.97
N VAL A 155 10.75 7.39 3.73
CA VAL A 155 9.71 7.22 4.78
C VAL A 155 9.62 5.80 5.34
N GLY A 156 10.34 4.83 4.79
CA GLY A 156 10.43 3.49 5.39
C GLY A 156 11.20 3.50 6.71
N LEU A 157 10.83 2.62 7.65
CA LEU A 157 11.33 2.62 9.03
C LEU A 157 12.86 2.73 9.12
N SER A 158 13.59 1.86 8.44
CA SER A 158 15.07 1.90 8.46
C SER A 158 15.64 3.24 7.95
N GLY A 159 15.01 3.83 6.90
CA GLY A 159 15.41 5.13 6.38
C GLY A 159 15.17 6.27 7.37
N LEU A 160 14.05 6.26 8.07
CA LEU A 160 13.74 7.26 9.09
C LEU A 160 14.65 7.13 10.30
N LEU A 161 14.92 5.91 10.76
CA LEU A 161 15.85 5.69 11.87
C LEU A 161 17.26 6.16 11.53
N GLU A 162 17.73 5.95 10.31
CA GLU A 162 19.01 6.49 9.83
C GLU A 162 19.01 8.02 9.80
N ASP A 163 17.98 8.63 9.21
CA ASP A 163 17.92 10.07 9.01
C ASP A 163 17.67 10.85 10.33
N ILE A 164 16.89 10.27 11.25
CA ILE A 164 16.41 10.96 12.46
C ILE A 164 17.23 10.57 13.70
N LEU A 165 17.48 9.27 13.88
CA LEU A 165 18.16 8.75 15.08
C LEU A 165 19.63 8.39 14.82
N GLY A 166 20.08 8.41 13.57
CA GLY A 166 21.46 8.04 13.21
C GLY A 166 21.76 6.56 13.42
N VAL A 167 20.76 5.68 13.37
CA VAL A 167 20.87 4.23 13.59
C VAL A 167 20.17 3.49 12.46
N SER A 168 20.81 2.45 11.91
CA SER A 168 20.19 1.56 10.92
C SER A 168 19.75 0.26 11.57
N LEU A 169 18.71 -0.39 11.04
CA LEU A 169 18.30 -1.74 11.43
C LEU A 169 18.85 -2.76 10.45
N ALA A 170 19.16 -3.96 10.93
CA ALA A 170 19.49 -5.10 10.07
C ALA A 170 18.27 -5.44 9.18
N LYS A 171 18.50 -5.49 7.85
CA LYS A 171 17.42 -5.76 6.86
C LYS A 171 17.34 -7.26 6.61
N GLU A 172 16.38 -7.94 7.26
CA GLU A 172 16.14 -9.37 6.98
C GLU A 172 14.66 -9.73 7.27
N HIS A 173 14.15 -10.79 6.62
CA HIS A 173 12.95 -11.56 6.97
C HIS A 173 11.55 -10.98 6.71
N SER A 174 11.35 -9.78 6.19
CA SER A 174 10.03 -9.21 5.94
C SER A 174 9.11 -10.07 5.03
N ALA A 175 9.67 -10.93 4.18
CA ALA A 175 8.93 -11.83 3.29
C ALA A 175 8.93 -13.30 3.75
N ALA A 176 9.20 -13.57 5.02
CA ALA A 176 9.27 -14.91 5.58
C ALA A 176 7.88 -15.56 5.73
N ASP A 177 7.85 -16.90 5.86
CA ASP A 177 6.61 -17.64 6.18
C ASP A 177 6.33 -17.59 7.69
N TRP A 178 5.82 -16.50 8.19
CA TRP A 178 5.52 -16.30 9.61
C TRP A 178 4.52 -17.30 10.20
N SER A 179 3.89 -18.12 9.36
CA SER A 179 3.06 -19.25 9.84
C SER A 179 3.88 -20.48 10.26
N THR A 180 5.20 -20.44 10.09
CA THR A 180 6.12 -21.52 10.54
C THR A 180 6.13 -21.62 12.06
N ARG A 181 6.17 -22.86 12.60
CA ARG A 181 6.32 -23.10 14.03
C ARG A 181 7.32 -24.22 14.30
N PRO A 182 8.21 -24.08 15.31
CA PRO A 182 8.47 -22.84 16.03
C PRO A 182 9.04 -21.75 15.12
N LEU A 183 8.89 -20.47 15.50
CA LEU A 183 9.51 -19.37 14.78
C LEU A 183 11.03 -19.39 14.97
N PRO A 184 11.83 -19.24 13.90
CA PRO A 184 13.28 -19.18 13.98
C PRO A 184 13.76 -17.96 14.80
N GLU A 185 14.79 -18.12 15.60
CA GLU A 185 15.34 -17.05 16.45
C GLU A 185 15.75 -15.79 15.64
N PRO A 186 16.37 -15.86 14.44
CA PRO A 186 16.66 -14.65 13.66
C PRO A 186 15.40 -13.85 13.28
N TRP A 187 14.24 -14.50 13.08
CA TRP A 187 12.98 -13.82 12.81
C TRP A 187 12.43 -13.11 14.05
N LEU A 188 12.55 -13.75 15.21
CA LEU A 188 12.13 -13.13 16.48
C LEU A 188 12.97 -11.90 16.80
N ARG A 189 14.26 -11.95 16.49
CA ARG A 189 15.18 -10.81 16.60
C ARG A 189 14.75 -9.66 15.69
N TYR A 190 14.48 -9.96 14.42
CA TYR A 190 13.97 -8.99 13.46
C TYR A 190 12.69 -8.34 13.97
N ALA A 191 11.70 -9.13 14.35
CA ALA A 191 10.41 -8.65 14.84
C ALA A 191 10.53 -7.77 16.11
N ALA A 192 11.44 -8.12 17.04
CA ALA A 192 11.69 -7.31 18.21
C ALA A 192 12.35 -5.96 17.87
N LEU A 193 13.18 -5.92 16.81
CA LEU A 193 13.84 -4.70 16.35
C LEU A 193 12.86 -3.72 15.68
N ASP A 194 11.79 -4.19 15.05
CA ASP A 194 10.81 -3.32 14.37
C ASP A 194 10.08 -2.40 15.34
N VAL A 195 9.96 -2.77 16.62
CA VAL A 195 9.37 -1.92 17.67
C VAL A 195 10.39 -1.28 18.62
N GLU A 196 11.68 -1.62 18.51
CA GLU A 196 12.73 -1.27 19.48
C GLU A 196 12.94 0.25 19.62
N LEU A 197 12.95 0.97 18.50
CA LEU A 197 13.21 2.41 18.43
C LEU A 197 11.98 3.23 18.01
N LEU A 198 10.81 2.57 17.94
CA LEU A 198 9.63 3.21 17.37
C LEU A 198 9.06 4.31 18.30
N LEU A 199 9.23 4.19 19.60
CA LEU A 199 8.80 5.21 20.58
C LEU A 199 9.69 6.45 20.49
N GLU A 200 11.00 6.27 20.44
CA GLU A 200 11.95 7.38 20.29
C GLU A 200 11.77 8.09 18.94
N LEU A 201 11.55 7.34 17.87
CA LEU A 201 11.24 7.89 16.55
C LEU A 201 9.95 8.72 16.58
N ARG A 202 8.90 8.21 17.23
CA ARG A 202 7.62 8.90 17.40
C ARG A 202 7.80 10.24 18.10
N ASP A 203 8.58 10.28 19.19
CA ASP A 203 8.75 11.50 19.98
C ASP A 203 9.46 12.60 19.19
N VAL A 204 10.50 12.25 18.43
CA VAL A 204 11.20 13.22 17.57
C VAL A 204 10.26 13.71 16.45
N ILE A 205 9.55 12.81 15.79
CA ILE A 205 8.63 13.16 14.69
C ILE A 205 7.47 14.02 15.21
N GLU A 206 6.91 13.75 16.39
CA GLU A 206 5.88 14.60 16.98
C GLU A 206 6.38 16.01 17.22
N ASP A 207 7.58 16.15 17.79
CA ASP A 207 8.23 17.42 18.03
C ASP A 207 8.42 18.21 16.73
N GLU A 208 8.84 17.54 15.66
CA GLU A 208 9.00 18.16 14.33
C GLU A 208 7.66 18.57 13.73
N LEU A 209 6.63 17.76 13.83
CA LEU A 209 5.26 18.10 13.39
C LEU A 209 4.75 19.36 14.12
N ARG A 210 5.00 19.47 15.44
CA ARG A 210 4.62 20.64 16.23
C ARG A 210 5.41 21.89 15.82
N LYS A 211 6.71 21.78 15.62
CA LYS A 211 7.57 22.87 15.14
C LYS A 211 7.19 23.34 13.73
N ALA A 212 6.82 22.41 12.86
CA ALA A 212 6.34 22.71 11.50
C ALA A 212 4.89 23.23 11.46
N GLY A 213 4.15 23.23 12.57
CA GLY A 213 2.74 23.59 12.62
C GLY A 213 1.81 22.56 11.95
N LYS A 214 2.28 21.33 11.71
CA LYS A 214 1.58 20.27 10.98
C LYS A 214 0.94 19.19 11.86
N TYR A 215 1.11 19.28 13.19
CA TYR A 215 0.62 18.27 14.11
C TYR A 215 -0.90 18.02 13.98
N HIS A 216 -1.68 19.07 13.79
CA HIS A 216 -3.13 18.95 13.60
C HIS A 216 -3.50 18.20 12.29
N LEU A 217 -2.69 18.35 11.22
CA LEU A 217 -2.87 17.61 9.97
C LEU A 217 -2.64 16.11 10.21
N ALA A 218 -1.59 15.80 10.98
CA ALA A 218 -1.26 14.43 11.31
C ALA A 218 -2.37 13.75 12.14
N ILE A 219 -2.95 14.43 13.11
CA ILE A 219 -4.07 13.90 13.91
C ILE A 219 -5.27 13.56 13.01
N GLU A 220 -5.67 14.44 12.08
CA GLU A 220 -6.76 14.14 11.15
C GLU A 220 -6.47 12.89 10.28
N GLU A 221 -5.23 12.69 9.86
CA GLU A 221 -4.82 11.51 9.11
C GLU A 221 -4.80 10.25 9.97
N PHE A 222 -4.29 10.33 11.21
CA PHE A 222 -4.26 9.22 12.15
C PHE A 222 -5.67 8.76 12.54
N ASP A 223 -6.58 9.70 12.80
CA ASP A 223 -7.99 9.41 13.05
C ASP A 223 -8.65 8.74 11.83
N ALA A 224 -8.37 9.23 10.63
CA ALA A 224 -8.90 8.64 9.40
C ALA A 224 -8.42 7.19 9.19
N ILE A 225 -7.14 6.87 9.50
CA ILE A 225 -6.62 5.49 9.43
C ILE A 225 -7.23 4.63 10.53
N ARG A 226 -7.31 5.15 11.77
CA ARG A 226 -7.96 4.47 12.88
C ARG A 226 -9.40 4.10 12.57
N ASP A 227 -10.15 4.99 11.96
CA ASP A 227 -11.58 4.82 11.73
C ASP A 227 -11.91 4.17 10.36
N ALA A 228 -10.85 3.90 9.55
CA ALA A 228 -11.00 3.30 8.24
C ALA A 228 -11.72 1.95 8.33
N GLN A 229 -12.81 1.83 7.57
CA GLN A 229 -13.54 0.57 7.45
C GLN A 229 -12.80 -0.40 6.53
N PRO A 230 -12.94 -1.71 6.75
CA PRO A 230 -12.43 -2.69 5.80
C PRO A 230 -12.90 -2.39 4.38
N ALA A 231 -12.00 -2.47 3.41
CA ALA A 231 -12.35 -2.25 2.03
C ALA A 231 -13.45 -3.23 1.59
N ALA A 232 -14.47 -2.72 0.88
CA ALA A 232 -15.51 -3.57 0.34
C ALA A 232 -14.91 -4.67 -0.57
N PRO A 233 -15.47 -5.90 -0.55
CA PRO A 233 -15.03 -6.95 -1.45
C PRO A 233 -15.08 -6.47 -2.90
N ARG A 234 -14.03 -6.77 -3.65
CA ARG A 234 -13.93 -6.35 -5.04
C ARG A 234 -14.96 -7.07 -5.91
N VAL A 235 -15.61 -6.34 -6.78
CA VAL A 235 -16.44 -6.92 -7.84
C VAL A 235 -15.51 -7.56 -8.88
N ASP A 236 -15.82 -8.77 -9.30
CA ASP A 236 -15.04 -9.52 -10.32
C ASP A 236 -13.53 -9.60 -10.05
N PRO A 237 -13.06 -10.06 -8.86
CA PRO A 237 -11.64 -10.08 -8.52
C PRO A 237 -10.80 -10.91 -9.51
N TRP A 238 -11.40 -11.91 -10.18
CA TRP A 238 -10.79 -12.72 -11.22
C TRP A 238 -10.29 -11.92 -12.42
N ARG A 239 -10.84 -10.72 -12.66
CA ARG A 239 -10.40 -9.82 -13.75
C ARG A 239 -9.00 -9.26 -13.55
N ARG A 240 -8.42 -9.45 -12.37
CA ARG A 240 -7.04 -9.08 -12.05
C ARG A 240 -6.04 -10.20 -12.28
N THR A 241 -6.49 -11.36 -12.77
CA THR A 241 -5.59 -12.48 -13.13
C THR A 241 -4.50 -11.97 -14.07
N SER A 242 -3.25 -12.15 -13.66
CA SER A 242 -2.09 -11.70 -14.43
C SER A 242 -2.07 -12.37 -15.80
N GLY A 243 -1.95 -11.57 -16.86
CA GLY A 243 -2.03 -12.06 -18.23
C GLY A 243 -3.42 -12.06 -18.85
N LEU A 244 -4.48 -11.62 -18.13
CA LEU A 244 -5.84 -11.55 -18.65
C LEU A 244 -5.97 -10.73 -19.95
N HIS A 245 -5.11 -9.73 -20.13
CA HIS A 245 -5.08 -8.91 -21.35
C HIS A 245 -4.86 -9.71 -22.64
N LYS A 246 -4.36 -10.95 -22.56
CA LYS A 246 -4.18 -11.87 -23.68
C LYS A 246 -5.50 -12.56 -24.10
N ILE A 247 -6.50 -12.55 -23.22
CA ILE A 247 -7.79 -13.22 -23.40
C ILE A 247 -8.78 -12.23 -24.01
N ARG A 248 -9.35 -12.59 -25.18
CA ARG A 248 -10.23 -11.69 -25.95
C ARG A 248 -11.65 -12.24 -26.14
N LYS A 249 -11.84 -13.56 -26.06
CA LYS A 249 -13.13 -14.19 -26.33
C LYS A 249 -13.95 -14.36 -25.03
N PRO A 250 -15.28 -14.06 -25.04
CA PRO A 250 -16.14 -14.22 -23.85
C PRO A 250 -16.07 -15.62 -23.22
N ARG A 251 -16.04 -16.66 -24.06
CA ARG A 251 -15.94 -18.07 -23.58
C ARG A 251 -14.62 -18.33 -22.85
N GLN A 252 -13.51 -17.79 -23.34
CA GLN A 252 -12.22 -17.87 -22.64
C GLN A 252 -12.20 -17.06 -21.33
N LEU A 253 -12.89 -15.91 -21.28
CA LEU A 253 -13.07 -15.17 -20.03
C LEU A 253 -13.88 -15.96 -19.00
N ALA A 254 -14.93 -16.67 -19.44
CA ALA A 254 -15.69 -17.58 -18.59
C ALA A 254 -14.79 -18.70 -18.01
N ALA A 255 -13.90 -19.27 -18.83
CA ALA A 255 -12.91 -20.23 -18.37
C ALA A 255 -11.95 -19.66 -17.32
N VAL A 256 -11.44 -18.42 -17.53
CA VAL A 256 -10.61 -17.73 -16.52
C VAL A 256 -11.38 -17.56 -15.21
N LYS A 257 -12.62 -17.07 -15.26
CA LYS A 257 -13.48 -16.89 -14.09
C LYS A 257 -13.68 -18.18 -13.33
N ALA A 258 -14.12 -19.23 -14.00
CA ALA A 258 -14.38 -20.54 -13.39
C ALA A 258 -13.12 -21.16 -12.75
N MET A 259 -11.98 -21.05 -13.43
CA MET A 259 -10.71 -21.54 -12.89
C MET A 259 -10.22 -20.71 -11.69
N TRP A 260 -10.40 -19.40 -11.74
CA TRP A 260 -10.06 -18.51 -10.65
C TRP A 260 -10.92 -18.82 -9.41
N GLU A 261 -12.23 -18.96 -9.56
CA GLU A 261 -13.17 -19.28 -8.48
C GLU A 261 -12.86 -20.65 -7.87
N ALA A 262 -12.62 -21.68 -8.70
CA ALA A 262 -12.24 -23.00 -8.22
C ALA A 262 -10.91 -22.97 -7.45
N ARG A 263 -9.92 -22.19 -7.93
CA ARG A 263 -8.65 -21.98 -7.22
C ARG A 263 -8.87 -21.30 -5.88
N ASP A 264 -9.68 -20.25 -5.85
CA ASP A 264 -9.96 -19.46 -4.65
C ASP A 264 -10.62 -20.33 -3.57
N GLU A 265 -11.60 -21.15 -3.95
CA GLU A 265 -12.25 -22.12 -3.06
C GLU A 265 -11.24 -23.12 -2.44
N VAL A 266 -10.34 -23.65 -3.26
CA VAL A 266 -9.29 -24.57 -2.77
C VAL A 266 -8.32 -23.84 -1.84
N ALA A 267 -7.92 -22.63 -2.22
CA ALA A 267 -6.99 -21.80 -1.45
C ALA A 267 -7.57 -21.46 -0.07
N GLN A 268 -8.82 -21.04 -0.03
CA GLN A 268 -9.55 -20.73 1.19
C GLN A 268 -9.71 -21.96 2.11
N LYS A 269 -10.18 -23.06 1.57
CA LYS A 269 -10.37 -24.32 2.34
C LYS A 269 -9.07 -24.87 2.95
N ARG A 270 -7.94 -24.59 2.31
CA ARG A 270 -6.63 -25.10 2.73
C ARG A 270 -5.79 -24.08 3.48
N ASP A 271 -6.27 -22.86 3.61
CA ASP A 271 -5.51 -21.71 4.11
C ASP A 271 -4.13 -21.61 3.43
N VAL A 272 -4.11 -21.61 2.10
CA VAL A 272 -2.89 -21.51 1.29
C VAL A 272 -3.06 -20.38 0.28
N SER A 273 -2.03 -19.56 0.10
CA SER A 273 -2.06 -18.48 -0.90
C SER A 273 -2.46 -19.00 -2.29
N PRO A 274 -3.41 -18.34 -3.00
CA PRO A 274 -3.95 -18.82 -4.27
C PRO A 274 -2.90 -19.13 -5.33
N GLY A 275 -1.83 -18.31 -5.41
CA GLY A 275 -0.73 -18.52 -6.35
C GLY A 275 0.06 -19.82 -6.11
N ARG A 276 0.10 -20.30 -4.85
CA ARG A 276 0.73 -21.58 -4.49
C ARG A 276 -0.15 -22.79 -4.81
N VAL A 277 -1.47 -22.60 -4.90
CA VAL A 277 -2.43 -23.63 -5.31
C VAL A 277 -2.38 -23.81 -6.82
N LEU A 278 -2.52 -22.71 -7.58
CA LEU A 278 -2.48 -22.67 -9.03
C LEU A 278 -2.02 -21.28 -9.49
N PRO A 279 -0.88 -21.11 -10.17
CA PRO A 279 -0.43 -19.81 -10.63
C PRO A 279 -1.34 -19.23 -11.71
N ASP A 280 -1.42 -17.90 -11.80
CA ASP A 280 -2.20 -17.20 -12.82
C ASP A 280 -1.85 -17.64 -14.25
N SER A 281 -0.56 -17.91 -14.50
CA SER A 281 -0.08 -18.38 -15.79
C SER A 281 -0.75 -19.72 -16.22
N ALA A 282 -1.06 -20.61 -15.28
CA ALA A 282 -1.77 -21.86 -15.57
C ALA A 282 -3.23 -21.60 -15.94
N ILE A 283 -3.91 -20.69 -15.24
CA ILE A 283 -5.29 -20.28 -15.56
C ILE A 283 -5.34 -19.69 -16.98
N ILE A 284 -4.41 -18.81 -17.32
CA ILE A 284 -4.34 -18.20 -18.65
C ILE A 284 -4.00 -19.22 -19.72
N ALA A 285 -3.11 -20.17 -19.45
CA ALA A 285 -2.77 -21.24 -20.39
C ALA A 285 -4.00 -22.12 -20.69
N ALA A 286 -4.77 -22.52 -19.67
CA ALA A 286 -6.00 -23.28 -19.84
C ALA A 286 -7.04 -22.52 -20.65
N ALA A 287 -7.26 -21.23 -20.35
CA ALA A 287 -8.20 -20.37 -21.07
C ALA A 287 -7.77 -20.11 -22.52
N THR A 288 -6.47 -19.98 -22.77
CA THR A 288 -5.95 -19.77 -24.15
C THR A 288 -6.12 -21.02 -24.99
N ALA A 289 -5.92 -22.22 -24.41
CA ALA A 289 -6.10 -23.50 -25.07
C ALA A 289 -7.57 -23.86 -25.31
N PHE A 290 -8.51 -23.09 -24.74
CA PHE A 290 -9.95 -23.33 -24.89
C PHE A 290 -10.40 -22.97 -26.30
N THR A 291 -10.88 -23.96 -27.05
CA THR A 291 -11.37 -23.79 -28.43
C THR A 291 -12.90 -23.82 -28.44
N GLU A 292 -13.52 -22.71 -28.84
CA GLU A 292 -14.98 -22.51 -28.94
C GLU A 292 -15.77 -23.03 -27.73
N VAL A 293 -16.19 -24.32 -27.77
CA VAL A 293 -16.98 -24.97 -26.70
C VAL A 293 -16.27 -26.20 -26.11
N THR A 294 -15.07 -26.52 -26.58
CA THR A 294 -14.35 -27.72 -26.12
C THR A 294 -13.25 -27.31 -25.12
N PRO A 295 -13.38 -27.71 -23.83
CA PRO A 295 -12.33 -27.48 -22.86
C PRO A 295 -11.09 -28.33 -23.19
N PRO A 296 -9.88 -27.80 -22.98
CA PRO A 296 -8.65 -28.57 -23.16
C PRO A 296 -8.52 -29.67 -22.12
N ASP A 297 -7.84 -30.75 -22.49
CA ASP A 297 -7.33 -31.72 -21.52
C ASP A 297 -6.13 -31.07 -20.78
N LEU A 298 -6.34 -30.66 -19.52
CA LEU A 298 -5.34 -30.01 -18.71
C LEU A 298 -4.08 -30.84 -18.48
N SER A 299 -4.18 -32.19 -18.57
CA SER A 299 -3.04 -33.07 -18.39
C SER A 299 -1.99 -32.90 -19.48
N THR A 300 -2.36 -32.36 -20.63
CA THR A 300 -1.48 -32.10 -21.78
C THR A 300 -0.77 -30.75 -21.69
N LEU A 301 -1.21 -29.87 -20.79
CA LEU A 301 -0.65 -28.52 -20.65
C LEU A 301 0.54 -28.51 -19.67
N PRO A 302 1.73 -28.06 -20.07
CA PRO A 302 2.92 -28.02 -19.20
C PRO A 302 2.69 -27.24 -17.88
N ALA A 303 1.85 -26.21 -17.92
CA ALA A 303 1.50 -25.39 -16.75
C ALA A 303 0.82 -26.19 -15.61
N PHE A 304 0.26 -27.36 -15.91
CA PHE A 304 -0.38 -28.26 -14.94
C PHE A 304 0.52 -29.43 -14.51
N GLY A 305 1.79 -29.45 -14.94
CA GLY A 305 2.76 -30.47 -14.58
C GLY A 305 3.22 -30.45 -13.11
N GLY A 306 3.02 -29.34 -12.39
CA GLY A 306 3.44 -29.17 -11.00
C GLY A 306 2.55 -29.97 -10.01
N ARG A 307 3.14 -30.36 -8.85
CA ARG A 307 2.41 -31.14 -7.82
C ARG A 307 1.13 -30.45 -7.33
N GLY A 308 1.16 -29.11 -7.14
CA GLY A 308 0.02 -28.33 -6.69
C GLY A 308 -1.15 -28.41 -7.67
N ALA A 309 -0.91 -28.16 -8.95
CA ALA A 309 -1.91 -28.21 -10.00
C ALA A 309 -2.47 -29.63 -10.17
N ARG A 310 -1.61 -30.67 -10.18
CA ARG A 310 -2.01 -32.09 -10.34
C ARG A 310 -2.92 -32.58 -9.21
N ARG A 311 -2.70 -32.11 -7.98
CA ARG A 311 -3.48 -32.54 -6.81
C ARG A 311 -4.98 -32.24 -6.93
N HIS A 312 -5.34 -31.21 -7.67
CA HIS A 312 -6.71 -30.75 -7.85
C HIS A 312 -7.18 -30.79 -9.30
N MET A 313 -6.54 -31.63 -10.14
CA MET A 313 -6.78 -31.70 -11.58
C MET A 313 -8.28 -31.93 -11.92
N ALA A 314 -8.95 -32.80 -11.18
CA ALA A 314 -10.37 -33.04 -11.38
C ALA A 314 -11.23 -31.79 -11.15
N GLN A 315 -10.90 -30.99 -10.13
CA GLN A 315 -11.61 -29.73 -9.85
C GLN A 315 -11.43 -28.74 -10.98
N TRP A 316 -10.18 -28.59 -11.47
CA TRP A 316 -9.88 -27.71 -12.58
C TRP A 316 -10.61 -28.12 -13.85
N GLN A 317 -10.63 -29.40 -14.16
CA GLN A 317 -11.32 -29.93 -15.34
C GLN A 317 -12.85 -29.75 -15.24
N VAL A 318 -13.44 -29.94 -14.06
CA VAL A 318 -14.86 -29.68 -13.79
C VAL A 318 -15.17 -28.18 -13.98
N ALA A 319 -14.37 -27.30 -13.45
CA ALA A 319 -14.56 -25.84 -13.60
C ALA A 319 -14.55 -25.43 -15.08
N LEU A 320 -13.61 -25.94 -15.86
CA LEU A 320 -13.56 -25.69 -17.31
C LEU A 320 -14.77 -26.26 -18.05
N THR A 321 -15.17 -27.51 -17.74
CA THR A 321 -16.32 -28.13 -18.36
C THR A 321 -17.62 -27.36 -18.07
N ASN A 322 -17.77 -26.87 -16.81
CA ASN A 322 -18.91 -26.05 -16.44
C ASN A 322 -18.94 -24.75 -17.22
N SER A 323 -17.76 -24.10 -17.39
CA SER A 323 -17.65 -22.87 -18.18
C SER A 323 -17.97 -23.07 -19.67
N ALA A 324 -17.67 -24.26 -20.22
CA ALA A 324 -18.01 -24.63 -21.58
C ALA A 324 -19.53 -24.70 -21.81
N ASN A 325 -20.27 -25.14 -20.82
CA ASN A 325 -21.72 -25.35 -20.88
C ASN A 325 -22.53 -24.07 -20.55
N LEU A 326 -21.91 -22.96 -20.26
CA LEU A 326 -22.63 -21.72 -20.00
C LEU A 326 -23.35 -21.25 -21.27
N PRO A 327 -24.61 -20.81 -21.17
CA PRO A 327 -25.30 -20.15 -22.27
C PRO A 327 -24.59 -18.82 -22.62
N ASP A 328 -24.71 -18.38 -23.87
CA ASP A 328 -24.03 -17.15 -24.34
C ASP A 328 -24.47 -15.90 -23.59
N THR A 329 -25.69 -15.89 -23.06
CA THR A 329 -26.22 -14.81 -22.21
C THR A 329 -25.48 -14.65 -20.90
N ASP A 330 -24.86 -15.70 -20.38
CA ASP A 330 -24.21 -15.75 -19.07
C ASP A 330 -22.68 -15.57 -19.18
N LEU A 331 -22.18 -15.38 -20.40
CA LEU A 331 -20.75 -15.17 -20.62
C LEU A 331 -20.31 -13.79 -20.11
N PRO A 332 -19.16 -13.70 -19.44
CA PRO A 332 -18.63 -12.43 -18.99
C PRO A 332 -18.39 -11.47 -20.16
N PRO A 333 -18.78 -10.19 -20.06
CA PRO A 333 -18.51 -9.22 -21.08
C PRO A 333 -16.99 -9.01 -21.22
N THR A 334 -16.52 -8.86 -22.45
CA THR A 334 -15.10 -8.61 -22.76
C THR A 334 -14.64 -7.22 -22.31
N LYS A 335 -15.58 -6.27 -22.27
CA LYS A 335 -15.35 -4.92 -21.75
C LYS A 335 -16.28 -4.70 -20.55
N VAL A 336 -15.72 -4.36 -19.43
CA VAL A 336 -16.48 -3.81 -18.28
C VAL A 336 -16.44 -2.31 -18.45
N LEU A 337 -17.60 -1.69 -18.35
CA LEU A 337 -17.66 -0.23 -18.24
C LEU A 337 -16.91 0.15 -16.96
N ALA A 338 -15.81 0.85 -17.11
CA ALA A 338 -15.09 1.40 -15.96
C ALA A 338 -16.00 2.41 -15.27
N ILE A 339 -16.21 2.21 -13.99
CA ILE A 339 -16.87 3.23 -13.14
C ILE A 339 -15.80 4.30 -12.87
N GLY A 340 -16.03 5.52 -13.37
CA GLY A 340 -15.11 6.64 -13.20
C GLY A 340 -14.38 7.06 -14.49
N PRO A 341 -13.44 8.00 -14.39
CA PRO A 341 -12.75 8.55 -15.55
C PRO A 341 -11.87 7.50 -16.25
N PRO A 342 -11.72 7.59 -17.57
CA PRO A 342 -10.76 6.76 -18.30
C PRO A 342 -9.32 7.06 -17.83
N PRO A 343 -8.34 6.24 -18.21
CA PRO A 343 -6.93 6.54 -17.92
C PRO A 343 -6.54 7.92 -18.45
N ALA A 344 -5.89 8.74 -17.62
CA ALA A 344 -5.56 10.14 -17.94
C ALA A 344 -4.83 10.32 -19.28
N ARG A 345 -4.00 9.33 -19.69
CA ARG A 345 -3.30 9.33 -20.98
C ARG A 345 -4.23 9.36 -22.21
N SER A 346 -5.50 8.98 -22.04
CA SER A 346 -6.49 8.98 -23.12
C SER A 346 -7.42 10.21 -23.10
N TRP A 347 -7.22 11.13 -22.14
CA TRP A 347 -8.06 12.33 -22.03
C TRP A 347 -7.90 13.30 -23.19
N PRO A 348 -6.68 13.55 -23.73
CA PRO A 348 -6.54 14.45 -24.87
C PRO A 348 -7.43 14.06 -26.07
N ASP A 349 -7.59 12.74 -26.32
CA ASP A 349 -8.39 12.24 -27.43
C ASP A 349 -9.89 12.16 -27.11
N LYS A 350 -10.28 12.06 -25.82
CA LYS A 350 -11.67 11.83 -25.41
C LYS A 350 -12.38 13.08 -24.94
N ASP A 351 -11.69 13.90 -24.16
CA ASP A 351 -12.12 15.18 -23.62
C ASP A 351 -10.90 16.09 -23.45
N PRO A 352 -10.53 16.86 -24.49
CA PRO A 352 -9.41 17.80 -24.43
C PRO A 352 -9.57 18.85 -23.32
N ALA A 353 -10.82 19.24 -22.97
CA ALA A 353 -11.07 20.18 -21.90
C ALA A 353 -10.74 19.58 -20.52
N ALA A 354 -11.13 18.32 -20.28
CA ALA A 354 -10.73 17.60 -19.07
C ALA A 354 -9.20 17.41 -18.99
N ALA A 355 -8.55 17.13 -20.12
CA ALA A 355 -7.07 17.02 -20.17
C ALA A 355 -6.40 18.34 -19.77
N SER A 356 -6.92 19.46 -20.28
CA SER A 356 -6.41 20.80 -19.93
C SER A 356 -6.64 21.13 -18.45
N ARG A 357 -7.85 20.89 -17.92
CA ARG A 357 -8.13 21.04 -16.48
C ARG A 357 -7.16 20.22 -15.63
N LEU A 358 -6.87 18.97 -16.02
CA LEU A 358 -5.93 18.12 -15.29
C LEU A 358 -4.50 18.66 -15.32
N ALA A 359 -4.06 19.27 -16.43
CA ALA A 359 -2.74 19.89 -16.53
C ALA A 359 -2.61 21.07 -15.56
N VAL A 360 -3.61 21.97 -15.53
CA VAL A 360 -3.65 23.12 -14.62
C VAL A 360 -3.70 22.68 -13.15
N ALA A 361 -4.56 21.70 -12.83
CA ALA A 361 -4.62 21.15 -11.46
C ALA A 361 -3.28 20.55 -11.01
N LYS A 362 -2.59 19.80 -11.88
CA LYS A 362 -1.27 19.24 -11.55
C LYS A 362 -0.24 20.32 -11.27
N GLU A 363 -0.23 21.38 -12.04
CA GLU A 363 0.67 22.52 -11.82
C GLU A 363 0.39 23.19 -10.45
N GLY A 364 -0.89 23.48 -10.16
CA GLY A 364 -1.30 24.04 -8.88
C GLY A 364 -0.95 23.13 -7.69
N LEU A 365 -1.23 21.84 -7.79
CA LEU A 365 -0.92 20.85 -6.76
C LEU A 365 0.59 20.64 -6.58
N THR A 366 1.39 20.70 -7.66
CA THR A 366 2.86 20.63 -7.58
C THR A 366 3.42 21.82 -6.80
N ARG A 367 2.92 23.04 -7.07
CA ARG A 367 3.31 24.24 -6.33
C ARG A 367 2.95 24.09 -4.84
N LEU A 368 1.73 23.70 -4.50
CA LEU A 368 1.30 23.47 -3.12
C LEU A 368 2.16 22.40 -2.43
N SER A 369 2.49 21.31 -3.12
CA SER A 369 3.37 20.27 -2.60
C SER A 369 4.74 20.82 -2.24
N GLN A 370 5.31 21.67 -3.07
CA GLN A 370 6.60 22.32 -2.80
C GLN A 370 6.52 23.32 -1.63
N GLU A 371 5.48 24.16 -1.63
CA GLU A 371 5.24 25.17 -0.57
C GLU A 371 5.02 24.53 0.80
N GLN A 372 4.27 23.44 0.84
CA GLN A 372 3.94 22.74 2.07
C GLN A 372 4.96 21.64 2.43
N SER A 373 5.88 21.30 1.54
CA SER A 373 6.75 20.13 1.69
C SER A 373 5.96 18.87 2.03
N ILE A 374 4.84 18.62 1.30
CA ILE A 374 3.97 17.44 1.44
C ILE A 374 3.83 16.82 0.05
N PRO A 375 4.04 15.49 -0.13
CA PRO A 375 3.82 14.82 -1.41
C PRO A 375 2.40 15.02 -1.94
N ILE A 376 2.24 15.17 -3.26
CA ILE A 376 0.94 15.47 -3.88
C ILE A 376 -0.12 14.42 -3.51
N GLU A 377 0.26 13.15 -3.48
CA GLU A 377 -0.61 12.04 -3.12
C GLU A 377 -1.13 12.09 -1.67
N ASN A 378 -0.43 12.82 -0.79
CA ASN A 378 -0.87 13.08 0.58
C ASN A 378 -1.71 14.37 0.67
N LEU A 379 -1.51 15.35 -0.23
CA LEU A 379 -2.39 16.53 -0.31
C LEU A 379 -3.81 16.15 -0.79
N VAL A 380 -3.91 15.28 -1.79
CA VAL A 380 -5.18 14.78 -2.31
C VAL A 380 -4.93 13.53 -3.15
N THR A 381 -5.82 12.54 -3.04
CA THR A 381 -5.64 11.31 -3.82
C THR A 381 -5.75 11.58 -5.33
N PRO A 382 -4.82 11.09 -6.17
CA PRO A 382 -4.85 11.31 -7.62
C PRO A 382 -6.15 10.82 -8.30
N ASP A 383 -6.81 9.83 -7.71
CA ASP A 383 -8.08 9.32 -8.22
C ASP A 383 -9.22 10.32 -8.00
N LEU A 384 -9.28 10.95 -6.82
CA LEU A 384 -10.28 11.97 -6.50
C LEU A 384 -10.12 13.19 -7.41
N VAL A 385 -8.90 13.67 -7.59
CA VAL A 385 -8.62 14.77 -8.54
C VAL A 385 -9.12 14.42 -9.93
N ARG A 386 -8.81 13.21 -10.43
CA ARG A 386 -9.28 12.79 -11.76
C ARG A 386 -10.80 12.72 -11.86
N ARG A 387 -11.50 12.23 -10.82
CA ARG A 387 -12.99 12.18 -10.82
C ARG A 387 -13.60 13.55 -10.91
N VAL A 388 -13.15 14.49 -10.07
CA VAL A 388 -13.68 15.86 -10.04
C VAL A 388 -13.42 16.60 -11.36
N LEU A 389 -12.24 16.44 -11.95
CA LEU A 389 -11.88 17.14 -13.19
C LEU A 389 -12.47 16.50 -14.45
N TRP A 390 -12.76 15.20 -14.43
CA TRP A 390 -13.45 14.51 -15.53
C TRP A 390 -14.94 14.78 -15.56
N SER A 391 -15.57 14.83 -14.40
CA SER A 391 -17.00 15.13 -14.23
C SER A 391 -17.13 16.36 -13.32
N PRO A 392 -16.95 17.56 -13.88
CA PRO A 392 -16.98 18.79 -13.11
C PRO A 392 -18.32 18.96 -12.36
N PRO A 393 -18.30 19.43 -11.11
CA PRO A 393 -19.53 19.69 -10.36
C PRO A 393 -20.28 20.95 -10.83
N PHE A 394 -19.65 21.78 -11.69
CA PHE A 394 -20.25 22.95 -12.31
C PHE A 394 -19.57 23.24 -13.68
N GLU A 395 -20.26 24.02 -14.53
CA GLU A 395 -19.68 24.55 -15.77
C GLU A 395 -19.12 25.98 -15.56
N PRO A 396 -18.04 26.38 -16.25
CA PRO A 396 -17.49 27.74 -16.14
C PRO A 396 -18.55 28.82 -16.35
N GLY A 397 -18.67 29.76 -15.40
CA GLY A 397 -19.64 30.85 -15.44
C GLY A 397 -21.06 30.47 -14.97
N GLN A 398 -21.32 29.24 -14.55
CA GLN A 398 -22.61 28.78 -14.06
C GLN A 398 -22.90 29.26 -12.61
N LEU A 399 -21.87 29.27 -11.77
CA LEU A 399 -21.96 29.61 -10.35
C LEU A 399 -21.08 30.82 -10.03
N ASP A 400 -21.40 31.52 -8.96
CA ASP A 400 -20.51 32.54 -8.45
C ASP A 400 -19.26 31.92 -7.74
N PRO A 401 -18.20 32.70 -7.49
CA PRO A 401 -16.96 32.15 -6.92
C PRO A 401 -17.14 31.44 -5.56
N HIS A 402 -18.08 31.90 -4.73
CA HIS A 402 -18.35 31.30 -3.43
C HIS A 402 -19.09 29.96 -3.58
N GLU A 403 -20.07 29.91 -4.47
CA GLU A 403 -20.81 28.69 -4.79
C GLU A 403 -19.87 27.64 -5.41
N GLN A 404 -18.98 28.05 -6.33
CA GLN A 404 -17.95 27.15 -6.93
C GLN A 404 -17.08 26.51 -5.87
N GLN A 405 -16.61 27.32 -4.91
CA GLN A 405 -15.78 26.84 -3.79
C GLN A 405 -16.54 25.79 -2.96
N GLN A 406 -17.77 26.08 -2.55
CA GLN A 406 -18.60 25.18 -1.75
C GLN A 406 -18.85 23.84 -2.44
N VAL A 407 -19.18 23.84 -3.73
CA VAL A 407 -19.45 22.62 -4.49
C VAL A 407 -18.19 21.76 -4.67
N VAL A 408 -17.03 22.41 -4.87
CA VAL A 408 -15.73 21.67 -4.94
C VAL A 408 -15.36 21.07 -3.59
N GLU A 409 -15.50 21.84 -2.51
CA GLU A 409 -15.24 21.34 -1.15
C GLU A 409 -16.12 20.14 -0.81
N GLU A 410 -17.42 20.18 -1.20
CA GLU A 410 -18.33 19.06 -0.98
C GLU A 410 -17.91 17.84 -1.81
N ALA A 411 -17.58 18.02 -3.09
CA ALA A 411 -17.10 16.92 -3.95
C ALA A 411 -15.81 16.27 -3.42
N LEU A 412 -14.91 17.09 -2.87
CA LEU A 412 -13.69 16.60 -2.23
C LEU A 412 -14.00 15.82 -0.93
N ARG A 413 -14.92 16.33 -0.12
CA ARG A 413 -15.37 15.71 1.13
C ARG A 413 -16.07 14.37 0.89
N GLU A 414 -16.99 14.31 -0.06
CA GLU A 414 -17.66 13.07 -0.49
C GLU A 414 -16.65 12.04 -1.04
N GLY A 415 -15.57 12.54 -1.66
CA GLY A 415 -14.45 11.71 -2.12
C GLY A 415 -13.50 11.23 -1.04
N GLY A 416 -13.72 11.61 0.24
CA GLY A 416 -12.95 11.18 1.41
C GLY A 416 -11.73 12.04 1.73
N ALA A 417 -11.65 13.27 1.18
CA ALA A 417 -10.61 14.23 1.59
C ALA A 417 -10.88 14.76 3.00
N ARG A 418 -9.80 14.94 3.80
CA ARG A 418 -9.87 15.50 5.16
C ARG A 418 -10.06 17.02 5.08
N ALA A 419 -10.49 17.62 6.19
CA ALA A 419 -10.73 19.05 6.23
C ALA A 419 -9.47 19.86 5.87
N TRP A 420 -8.31 19.48 6.41
CA TRP A 420 -7.05 20.14 6.08
C TRP A 420 -6.68 20.04 4.59
N GLN A 421 -6.92 18.87 3.96
CA GLN A 421 -6.66 18.66 2.54
C GLN A 421 -7.55 19.57 1.69
N ILE A 422 -8.84 19.59 2.00
CA ILE A 422 -9.83 20.44 1.33
C ILE A 422 -9.40 21.92 1.41
N ASN A 423 -9.06 22.39 2.61
CA ASN A 423 -8.63 23.77 2.83
C ASN A 423 -7.39 24.17 2.01
N LEU A 424 -6.50 23.23 1.72
CA LEU A 424 -5.29 23.49 0.94
C LEU A 424 -5.51 23.41 -0.57
N VAL A 425 -6.33 22.44 -1.04
CA VAL A 425 -6.36 22.11 -2.48
C VAL A 425 -7.57 22.66 -3.21
N ALA A 426 -8.65 23.06 -2.52
CA ALA A 426 -9.91 23.45 -3.18
C ALA A 426 -9.72 24.59 -4.17
N ASP A 427 -8.98 25.64 -3.81
CA ASP A 427 -8.68 26.79 -4.69
C ASP A 427 -7.98 26.36 -5.97
N ALA A 428 -7.01 25.45 -5.90
CA ALA A 428 -6.30 24.94 -7.06
C ALA A 428 -7.22 24.12 -7.99
N ILE A 429 -8.16 23.38 -7.42
CA ILE A 429 -9.16 22.63 -8.18
C ILE A 429 -10.19 23.58 -8.81
N VAL A 430 -10.70 24.58 -8.07
CA VAL A 430 -11.60 25.62 -8.62
C VAL A 430 -10.94 26.37 -9.79
N CYS A 431 -9.67 26.77 -9.62
CA CYS A 431 -8.89 27.40 -10.69
C CYS A 431 -8.81 26.51 -11.94
N ALA A 432 -8.54 25.23 -11.76
CA ALA A 432 -8.47 24.27 -12.87
C ALA A 432 -9.81 24.05 -13.56
N LEU A 433 -10.92 24.04 -12.81
CA LEU A 433 -12.28 23.90 -13.36
C LEU A 433 -12.74 25.11 -14.18
N ASN A 434 -12.29 26.31 -13.79
CA ASN A 434 -12.57 27.54 -14.55
C ASN A 434 -11.63 27.76 -15.74
N HIS A 435 -10.62 26.90 -15.90
CA HIS A 435 -9.70 27.03 -17.03
C HIS A 435 -10.39 26.67 -18.34
N VAL A 436 -10.52 27.66 -19.22
CA VAL A 436 -11.02 27.49 -20.58
C VAL A 436 -9.81 27.28 -21.52
N PRO A 437 -9.67 26.11 -22.16
CA PRO A 437 -8.57 25.88 -23.07
C PRO A 437 -8.61 26.85 -24.24
N ASP A 438 -7.50 27.44 -24.59
CA ASP A 438 -7.38 28.19 -25.84
C ASP A 438 -7.29 27.19 -27.00
N LEU A 439 -8.43 26.88 -27.60
CA LEU A 439 -8.52 25.94 -28.73
C LEU A 439 -7.98 26.51 -30.04
N SER A 440 -7.53 27.76 -30.05
CA SER A 440 -7.01 28.41 -31.29
C SER A 440 -5.62 27.92 -31.73
N LEU A 441 -4.91 27.15 -30.89
CA LEU A 441 -3.54 26.67 -31.17
C LEU A 441 -3.47 25.23 -31.71
N SER A 442 -4.61 24.56 -31.97
CA SER A 442 -4.64 23.16 -32.40
C SER A 442 -4.81 23.00 -33.95
N GLU A 443 -4.82 24.08 -34.71
CA GLU A 443 -4.94 24.07 -36.20
C GLU A 443 -3.63 24.50 -36.90
N SER A 444 -2.48 24.00 -36.44
CA SER A 444 -1.24 24.24 -37.20
C SER A 444 -0.40 22.99 -37.40
#